data_6f41a3a2c23d8353d8099a9d0c5f3544
#
_entry.id   6f41a3a2c23d8353d8099a9d0c5f3544
#
_cell.length_a   1.000
_cell.length_b   1.000
_cell.length_c   1.000
_cell.angle_alpha   90.00
_cell.angle_beta   90.00
_cell.angle_gamma   90.00
#
_symmetry.space_group_name_H-M   'P 1'
#
loop_
_entity.id
_entity.type
_entity.pdbx_description
1 polymer ?
#
loop_
_entity_poly.entity_id
_entity_poly.type
_entity_poly.pdbx_seq_one_letter_code
_entity_poly.pdbx_strand_id
1 'polypeptide(L)'
;VTESQIQAEILRELGSRPDVRLFRNSCGKGWSGQHISGAGNVVTIGNARFIRYGLTPGSADLIGWQALTVTPEMVGRKLAVFTSIEVKAAHGRLTPDQDNWRRVVSSAGGAAGVARSVAEAAAILI
;
A
#
# COMPACT_ATOMS: atom_id res chain seq x y z
N VAL A 1 -27.58 -4.69 4.52
CA VAL A 1 -26.33 -4.01 4.19
C VAL A 1 -25.17 -4.98 4.40
N THR A 2 -24.36 -5.18 3.40
CA THR A 2 -23.19 -6.07 3.45
C THR A 2 -21.95 -5.30 3.87
N GLU A 3 -20.94 -6.02 4.36
CA GLU A 3 -19.63 -5.42 4.66
C GLU A 3 -19.03 -4.72 3.44
N SER A 4 -19.18 -5.31 2.24
CA SER A 4 -18.69 -4.69 1.00
C SER A 4 -19.38 -3.36 0.69
N GLN A 5 -20.66 -3.24 0.98
CA GLN A 5 -21.40 -1.98 0.81
C GLN A 5 -20.90 -0.93 1.82
N ILE A 6 -20.70 -1.34 3.06
CA ILE A 6 -20.16 -0.44 4.10
C ILE A 6 -18.75 0.03 3.73
N GLN A 7 -17.88 -0.87 3.27
CA GLN A 7 -16.54 -0.51 2.80
C GLN A 7 -16.58 0.51 1.66
N ALA A 8 -17.48 0.30 0.69
CA ALA A 8 -17.63 1.22 -0.44
C ALA A 8 -18.08 2.61 0.02
N GLU A 9 -18.99 2.69 0.98
CA GLU A 9 -19.46 3.97 1.55
C GLU A 9 -18.32 4.67 2.30
N ILE A 10 -17.57 3.96 3.12
CA ILE A 10 -16.42 4.53 3.85
C ILE A 10 -15.39 5.09 2.87
N LEU A 11 -15.04 4.32 1.83
CA LEU A 11 -14.08 4.78 0.83
C LEU A 11 -14.57 6.03 0.10
N ARG A 12 -15.86 6.10 -0.22
CA ARG A 12 -16.45 7.27 -0.89
C ARG A 12 -16.44 8.50 0.03
N GLU A 13 -16.91 8.35 1.26
CA GLU A 13 -17.08 9.48 2.17
C GLU A 13 -15.76 9.96 2.77
N LEU A 14 -14.99 9.05 3.36
CA LEU A 14 -13.72 9.42 3.99
C LEU A 14 -12.58 9.55 2.98
N GLY A 15 -12.57 8.72 1.95
CA GLY A 15 -11.53 8.76 0.92
C GLY A 15 -11.59 10.01 0.03
N SER A 16 -12.70 10.75 0.05
CA SER A 16 -12.82 12.04 -0.65
C SER A 16 -12.23 13.22 0.15
N ARG A 17 -11.90 13.03 1.42
CA ARG A 17 -11.31 14.08 2.24
C ARG A 17 -9.87 14.37 1.81
N PRO A 18 -9.45 15.66 1.72
CA PRO A 18 -8.09 16.01 1.26
C PRO A 18 -6.98 15.47 2.16
N ASP A 19 -7.25 15.30 3.46
CA ASP A 19 -6.29 14.82 4.46
C ASP A 19 -6.23 13.31 4.61
N VAL A 20 -7.07 12.57 3.87
CA VAL A 20 -7.22 11.10 4.04
C VAL A 20 -6.89 10.37 2.75
N ARG A 21 -6.18 9.26 2.89
CA ARG A 21 -6.00 8.23 1.85
C ARG A 21 -6.32 6.88 2.43
N LEU A 22 -7.24 6.17 1.79
CA LEU A 22 -7.63 4.82 2.19
C LEU A 22 -7.51 3.87 1.01
N PHE A 23 -7.04 2.67 1.29
CA PHE A 23 -6.86 1.60 0.32
C PHE A 23 -7.54 0.34 0.81
N ARG A 24 -8.07 -0.46 -0.12
CA ARG A 24 -8.51 -1.81 0.22
C ARG A 24 -7.30 -2.69 0.49
N ASN A 25 -7.38 -3.44 1.57
CA ASN A 25 -6.36 -4.42 1.95
C ASN A 25 -6.99 -5.81 1.87
N SER A 26 -7.15 -6.29 0.65
CA SER A 26 -7.66 -7.63 0.40
C SER A 26 -6.54 -8.63 0.65
N CYS A 27 -6.68 -9.42 1.73
CA CYS A 27 -5.70 -10.45 2.07
C CYS A 27 -6.21 -11.81 1.60
N GLY A 28 -5.31 -12.62 1.05
CA GLY A 28 -5.67 -13.94 0.58
C GLY A 28 -4.51 -14.70 -0.02
N LYS A 29 -4.86 -15.80 -0.69
CA LYS A 29 -3.94 -16.71 -1.34
C LYS A 29 -4.41 -16.96 -2.76
N GLY A 30 -3.46 -17.20 -3.66
CA GLY A 30 -3.80 -17.50 -5.03
C GLY A 30 -2.60 -17.99 -5.81
N TRP A 31 -2.80 -18.13 -7.10
CA TRP A 31 -1.77 -18.56 -8.05
C TRP A 31 -1.51 -17.44 -9.04
N SER A 32 -0.24 -17.14 -9.26
CA SER A 32 0.23 -16.20 -10.27
C SER A 32 1.02 -16.95 -11.33
N GLY A 33 0.90 -16.51 -12.58
CA GLY A 33 1.64 -17.11 -13.69
C GLY A 33 1.14 -16.57 -15.02
N GLN A 34 1.50 -17.29 -16.09
CA GLN A 34 1.07 -16.95 -17.44
C GLN A 34 -0.32 -17.54 -17.72
N HIS A 35 -1.24 -16.69 -18.16
CA HIS A 35 -2.54 -17.14 -18.62
C HIS A 35 -2.38 -17.96 -19.90
N ILE A 36 -2.83 -19.20 -19.90
CA ILE A 36 -2.82 -20.10 -21.06
C ILE A 36 -4.21 -20.16 -21.69
N SER A 37 -5.21 -20.51 -20.92
CA SER A 37 -6.59 -20.64 -21.39
C SER A 37 -7.56 -20.46 -20.24
N GLY A 38 -8.84 -20.24 -20.58
CA GLY A 38 -9.92 -20.16 -19.60
C GLY A 38 -11.27 -20.39 -20.25
N ALA A 39 -12.19 -20.97 -19.47
CA ALA A 39 -13.58 -21.15 -19.86
C ALA A 39 -14.44 -21.02 -18.62
N GLY A 40 -15.43 -20.11 -18.69
CA GLY A 40 -16.27 -19.81 -17.52
C GLY A 40 -15.45 -19.25 -16.38
N ASN A 41 -15.52 -19.91 -15.22
CA ASN A 41 -14.76 -19.54 -14.02
C ASN A 41 -13.48 -20.37 -13.81
N VAL A 42 -13.04 -21.11 -14.85
CA VAL A 42 -11.82 -21.93 -14.81
C VAL A 42 -10.76 -21.30 -15.68
N VAL A 43 -9.56 -21.17 -15.12
CA VAL A 43 -8.39 -20.59 -15.80
C VAL A 43 -7.21 -21.55 -15.68
N THR A 44 -6.49 -21.75 -16.79
CA THR A 44 -5.23 -22.49 -16.80
C THR A 44 -4.06 -21.52 -16.83
N ILE A 45 -3.13 -21.67 -15.89
CA ILE A 45 -1.96 -20.82 -15.70
C ILE A 45 -0.71 -21.64 -15.87
N GLY A 46 0.22 -21.15 -16.73
CA GLY A 46 1.56 -21.74 -16.90
C GLY A 46 2.58 -21.06 -15.98
N ASN A 47 3.63 -21.76 -15.63
CA ASN A 47 4.66 -21.30 -14.69
C ASN A 47 4.05 -20.78 -13.39
N ALA A 48 3.06 -21.51 -12.86
CA ALA A 48 2.28 -21.09 -11.72
C ALA A 48 3.11 -21.02 -10.44
N ARG A 49 2.98 -19.92 -9.71
CA ARG A 49 3.56 -19.75 -8.38
C ARG A 49 2.46 -19.45 -7.39
N PHE A 50 2.52 -20.10 -6.24
CA PHE A 50 1.62 -19.80 -5.13
C PHE A 50 2.01 -18.46 -4.51
N ILE A 51 1.04 -17.58 -4.34
CA ILE A 51 1.25 -16.26 -3.75
C ILE A 51 0.28 -16.00 -2.60
N ARG A 52 0.72 -15.17 -1.68
CA ARG A 52 -0.13 -14.55 -0.67
C ARG A 52 -0.16 -13.06 -0.96
N TYR A 53 -1.33 -12.45 -0.88
CA TYR A 53 -1.51 -11.03 -1.14
C TYR A 53 -2.16 -10.33 0.05
N GLY A 54 -2.08 -8.99 0.05
CA GLY A 54 -2.47 -8.16 1.17
C GLY A 54 -1.38 -8.09 2.23
N LEU A 55 -1.68 -7.48 3.36
CA LEU A 55 -0.75 -7.39 4.48
C LEU A 55 -0.62 -8.76 5.17
N THR A 56 -0.96 -8.84 6.43
CA THR A 56 -0.91 -10.10 7.18
C THR A 56 -2.32 -10.56 7.51
N PRO A 57 -2.55 -11.88 7.71
CA PRO A 57 -3.84 -12.36 8.19
C PRO A 57 -4.26 -11.62 9.47
N GLY A 58 -5.51 -11.20 9.51
CA GLY A 58 -6.05 -10.40 10.61
C GLY A 58 -5.85 -8.90 10.48
N SER A 59 -5.12 -8.41 9.46
CA SER A 59 -5.05 -6.98 9.19
C SER A 59 -6.40 -6.44 8.70
N ALA A 60 -6.60 -5.12 8.88
CA ALA A 60 -7.88 -4.48 8.58
C ALA A 60 -8.21 -4.46 7.08
N ASP A 61 -9.49 -4.37 6.76
CA ASP A 61 -10.00 -4.31 5.38
C ASP A 61 -9.62 -3.03 4.65
N LEU A 62 -9.49 -1.93 5.39
CA LEU A 62 -9.10 -0.63 4.87
C LEU A 62 -7.90 -0.12 5.64
N ILE A 63 -6.89 0.29 4.92
CA ILE A 63 -5.65 0.86 5.47
C ILE A 63 -5.30 2.15 4.73
N GLY A 64 -4.50 2.98 5.35
CA GLY A 64 -4.05 4.21 4.74
C GLY A 64 -3.50 5.18 5.75
N TRP A 65 -3.70 6.47 5.50
CA TRP A 65 -3.23 7.50 6.41
C TRP A 65 -4.19 8.66 6.50
N GLN A 66 -4.05 9.40 7.58
CA GLN A 66 -4.59 10.74 7.73
C GLN A 66 -3.42 11.70 7.94
N ALA A 67 -3.30 12.69 7.08
CA ALA A 67 -2.32 13.76 7.27
C ALA A 67 -2.83 14.72 8.34
N LEU A 68 -2.00 15.01 9.33
CA LEU A 68 -2.33 15.97 10.36
C LEU A 68 -1.17 16.91 10.63
N THR A 69 -1.47 18.13 11.02
CA THR A 69 -0.47 19.11 11.41
C THR A 69 -0.12 18.89 12.87
N VAL A 70 1.18 18.75 13.15
CA VAL A 70 1.68 18.59 14.52
C VAL A 70 1.48 19.89 15.28
N THR A 71 0.89 19.80 16.46
CA THR A 71 0.64 20.92 17.36
C THR A 71 1.38 20.72 18.68
N PRO A 72 1.58 21.79 19.50
CA PRO A 72 2.25 21.66 20.80
C PRO A 72 1.60 20.63 21.75
N GLU A 73 0.29 20.45 21.66
CA GLU A 73 -0.46 19.49 22.48
C GLU A 73 -0.09 18.03 22.17
N MET A 74 0.55 17.79 21.03
CA MET A 74 0.96 16.45 20.58
C MET A 74 2.34 16.04 21.08
N VAL A 75 3.05 16.91 21.78
CA VAL A 75 4.38 16.60 22.33
C VAL A 75 4.29 15.38 23.26
N GLY A 76 5.14 14.39 23.02
CA GLY A 76 5.18 13.14 23.77
C GLY A 76 4.24 12.06 23.25
N ARG A 77 3.37 12.33 22.30
CA ARG A 77 2.52 11.32 21.66
C ARG A 77 3.34 10.48 20.68
N LYS A 78 3.02 9.20 20.62
CA LYS A 78 3.54 8.31 19.56
C LYS A 78 2.65 8.41 18.34
N LEU A 79 3.28 8.51 17.18
CA LEU A 79 2.62 8.50 15.88
C LEU A 79 3.17 7.35 15.06
N ALA A 80 2.29 6.55 14.45
CA ALA A 80 2.69 5.61 13.42
C ALA A 80 2.82 6.37 12.10
N VAL A 81 4.03 6.48 11.60
CA VAL A 81 4.30 7.19 10.33
C VAL A 81 4.20 6.21 9.18
N PHE A 82 3.34 6.51 8.21
CA PHE A 82 3.21 5.68 7.01
C PHE A 82 4.55 5.64 6.28
N THR A 83 5.06 4.44 6.07
CA THR A 83 6.39 4.20 5.49
C THR A 83 6.28 3.33 4.25
N SER A 84 6.93 3.76 3.18
CA SER A 84 6.88 3.10 1.88
C SER A 84 8.27 3.05 1.27
N ILE A 85 8.80 1.86 1.08
CA ILE A 85 10.14 1.63 0.54
C ILE A 85 10.02 0.88 -0.79
N GLU A 86 10.38 1.53 -1.88
CA GLU A 86 10.49 0.88 -3.18
C GLU A 86 11.89 0.28 -3.32
N VAL A 87 11.93 -1.02 -3.56
CA VAL A 87 13.20 -1.74 -3.66
C VAL A 87 13.59 -1.89 -5.13
N LYS A 88 14.80 -1.51 -5.46
CA LYS A 88 15.37 -1.63 -6.81
C LYS A 88 16.74 -2.32 -6.77
N ALA A 89 17.05 -3.06 -7.82
CA ALA A 89 18.40 -3.50 -8.09
C ALA A 89 19.29 -2.31 -8.51
N ALA A 90 20.62 -2.54 -8.60
CA ALA A 90 21.60 -1.47 -8.78
C ALA A 90 21.31 -0.50 -9.93
N HIS A 91 20.76 -0.99 -11.05
CA HIS A 91 20.46 -0.17 -12.23
C HIS A 91 18.95 0.02 -12.46
N GLY A 92 18.12 -0.47 -11.54
CA GLY A 92 16.68 -0.30 -11.62
C GLY A 92 16.27 1.17 -11.42
N ARG A 93 15.21 1.58 -12.13
CA ARG A 93 14.66 2.94 -12.06
C ARG A 93 13.20 2.90 -11.67
N LEU A 94 12.74 3.97 -11.05
CA LEU A 94 11.32 4.16 -10.77
C LEU A 94 10.52 4.28 -12.06
N THR A 95 9.35 3.66 -12.09
CA THR A 95 8.32 3.99 -13.06
C THR A 95 7.70 5.35 -12.71
N PRO A 96 7.03 6.02 -13.67
CA PRO A 96 6.30 7.25 -13.37
C PRO A 96 5.27 7.08 -12.24
N ASP A 97 4.56 5.96 -12.19
CA ASP A 97 3.58 5.68 -11.14
C ASP A 97 4.24 5.50 -9.77
N GLN A 98 5.36 4.82 -9.70
CA GLN A 98 6.13 4.64 -8.47
C GLN A 98 6.68 5.97 -7.95
N ASP A 99 7.18 6.83 -8.85
CA ASP A 99 7.65 8.15 -8.48
C ASP A 99 6.52 9.05 -7.98
N ASN A 100 5.36 8.99 -8.64
CA ASN A 100 4.17 9.70 -8.19
C ASN A 100 3.73 9.24 -6.80
N TRP A 101 3.69 7.94 -6.55
CA TRP A 101 3.39 7.36 -5.24
C TRP A 101 4.32 7.91 -4.16
N ARG A 102 5.62 7.86 -4.41
CA ARG A 102 6.64 8.37 -3.49
C ARG A 102 6.40 9.84 -3.14
N ARG A 103 6.11 10.67 -4.14
CA ARG A 103 5.84 12.10 -3.94
C ARG A 103 4.56 12.34 -3.14
N VAL A 104 3.50 11.60 -3.42
CA VAL A 104 2.21 11.72 -2.69
C VAL A 104 2.39 11.34 -1.22
N VAL A 105 3.07 10.24 -0.94
CA VAL A 105 3.36 9.81 0.44
C VAL A 105 4.20 10.85 1.18
N SER A 106 5.27 11.32 0.57
CA SER A 106 6.15 12.33 1.17
C SER A 106 5.42 13.64 1.43
N SER A 107 4.58 14.09 0.50
CA SER A 107 3.80 15.33 0.65
C SER A 107 2.78 15.23 1.79
N ALA A 108 2.28 14.05 2.08
CA ALA A 108 1.36 13.81 3.19
C ALA A 108 2.08 13.73 4.56
N GLY A 109 3.41 13.75 4.57
CA GLY A 109 4.21 13.63 5.79
C GLY A 109 4.69 12.22 6.10
N GLY A 110 4.48 11.26 5.20
CA GLY A 110 5.00 9.91 5.33
C GLY A 110 6.47 9.81 4.95
N ALA A 111 7.07 8.66 5.28
CA ALA A 111 8.43 8.32 4.91
C ALA A 111 8.40 7.47 3.63
N ALA A 112 8.92 7.99 2.53
CA ALA A 112 8.94 7.26 1.27
C ALA A 112 10.26 7.45 0.53
N GLY A 113 10.77 6.40 -0.08
CA GLY A 113 11.99 6.46 -0.83
C GLY A 113 12.31 5.18 -1.60
N VAL A 114 13.43 5.21 -2.28
CA VAL A 114 13.97 4.09 -3.05
C VAL A 114 15.20 3.54 -2.33
N ALA A 115 15.30 2.24 -2.21
CA ALA A 115 16.44 1.61 -1.57
C ALA A 115 16.99 0.48 -2.44
N ARG A 116 18.30 0.41 -2.50
CA ARG A 116 19.07 -0.66 -3.14
C ARG A 116 19.89 -1.47 -2.15
N SER A 117 19.78 -1.12 -0.86
CA SER A 117 20.47 -1.78 0.24
C SER A 117 19.73 -1.54 1.55
N VAL A 118 20.07 -2.31 2.57
CA VAL A 118 19.55 -2.10 3.92
C VAL A 118 19.90 -0.70 4.43
N ALA A 119 21.11 -0.24 4.18
CA ALA A 119 21.56 1.09 4.61
C ALA A 119 20.72 2.21 3.97
N GLU A 120 20.44 2.10 2.66
CA GLU A 120 19.56 3.06 1.98
C GLU A 120 18.12 3.00 2.52
N ALA A 121 17.61 1.81 2.79
CA ALA A 121 16.28 1.64 3.38
C ALA A 121 16.20 2.26 4.78
N ALA A 122 17.20 2.06 5.61
CA ALA A 122 17.27 2.65 6.94
C ALA A 122 17.28 4.18 6.90
N ALA A 123 17.92 4.77 5.90
CA ALA A 123 17.98 6.22 5.72
C ALA A 123 16.62 6.85 5.34
N ILE A 124 15.64 6.05 4.89
CA ILE A 124 14.28 6.52 4.59
C ILE A 124 13.47 6.71 5.87
N LEU A 125 13.74 5.93 6.90
CA LEU A 125 13.03 6.02 8.17
C LEU A 125 13.25 7.38 8.84
N ILE A 126 12.23 7.83 9.55
CA ILE A 126 12.28 9.09 10.31
C ILE A 126 12.93 8.87 11.67
#